data_ac9089d491fb92fc502db9fd1e3e69ab
#
_entry.id   ac9089d491fb92fc502db9fd1e3e69ab
#
_cell.length_a   1.000
_cell.length_b   1.000
_cell.length_c   1.000
_cell.angle_alpha   90.00
_cell.angle_beta   90.00
_cell.angle_gamma   90.00
#
_symmetry.space_group_name_H-M   'P 1'
#
loop_
_entity.id
_entity.type
_entity.pdbx_description
1 polymer ?
#
loop_
_entity_poly.entity_id
_entity_poly.type
_entity_poly.pdbx_seq_one_letter_code
_entity_poly.pdbx_strand_id
1 'polypeptide(L)'
;DYNATSLSPTNYDWKIAVSIMDIATNKFNPVDGSFSARVPNVNASDTRIANQINAATSLKRFRDSLANTFQFLDSLSSPFTIANPTRMIISVDRNLGNHFYINGELSLNFFSTRPQQKLKTREINLLTITPRWETNFWGAYLPIQYNAQGQLWIGGAVKMGPLLFGFHSLDAYKAFKTRTQSFNGGFYLVLNIHPFAGKIKEAECPPF
;
A
#
# COMPACT_ATOMS: atom_id res chain seq x y z
N ASP A 1 34.45 -2.24 -1.46
CA ASP A 1 34.44 -2.18 -2.94
C ASP A 1 32.99 -2.21 -3.43
N TYR A 2 32.41 -1.02 -3.62
CA TYR A 2 31.06 -0.87 -4.17
C TYR A 2 31.16 -1.00 -5.70
N ASN A 3 31.20 -2.20 -6.21
CA ASN A 3 31.06 -2.43 -7.64
C ASN A 3 29.60 -2.25 -8.06
N ALA A 4 29.19 -1.03 -8.31
CA ALA A 4 27.83 -0.67 -8.77
C ALA A 4 27.48 -1.24 -10.17
N THR A 5 28.42 -1.92 -10.83
CA THR A 5 28.25 -2.52 -12.16
C THR A 5 27.83 -3.98 -12.16
N SER A 6 27.85 -4.65 -11.01
CA SER A 6 27.34 -6.01 -10.90
C SER A 6 25.94 -5.98 -10.32
N LEU A 7 24.97 -6.57 -11.02
CA LEU A 7 23.66 -6.99 -10.50
C LEU A 7 23.81 -8.06 -9.39
N SER A 8 25.02 -8.17 -8.81
CA SER A 8 25.29 -9.11 -7.74
C SER A 8 24.58 -8.67 -6.48
N PRO A 9 23.93 -9.58 -5.76
CA PRO A 9 23.36 -9.31 -4.45
C PRO A 9 24.47 -8.74 -3.56
N THR A 10 24.21 -7.61 -2.92
CA THR A 10 25.13 -6.96 -1.99
C THR A 10 25.52 -7.95 -0.90
N ASN A 11 26.80 -8.10 -0.66
CA ASN A 11 27.32 -9.04 0.34
C ASN A 11 27.13 -8.43 1.73
N TYR A 12 26.03 -8.79 2.40
CA TYR A 12 25.74 -8.40 3.79
C TYR A 12 25.23 -9.62 4.55
N ASP A 13 25.48 -9.66 5.85
CA ASP A 13 24.88 -10.65 6.75
C ASP A 13 23.51 -10.21 7.21
N TRP A 14 23.41 -8.95 7.63
CA TRP A 14 22.19 -8.32 8.08
C TRP A 14 22.01 -6.93 7.46
N LYS A 15 20.77 -6.62 7.08
CA LYS A 15 20.36 -5.27 6.68
C LYS A 15 19.11 -4.91 7.45
N ILE A 16 19.18 -3.81 8.21
CA ILE A 16 18.05 -3.31 9.00
C ILE A 16 17.71 -1.92 8.49
N ALA A 17 16.43 -1.68 8.26
CA ALA A 17 15.92 -0.39 7.86
C ALA A 17 14.69 -0.03 8.71
N VAL A 18 14.59 1.25 9.07
CA VAL A 18 13.43 1.81 9.75
C VAL A 18 13.00 3.05 8.98
N SER A 19 11.72 3.12 8.62
CA SER A 19 11.13 4.26 7.93
C SER A 19 9.88 4.72 8.65
N ILE A 20 9.70 6.03 8.77
CA ILE A 20 8.46 6.64 9.27
C ILE A 20 7.89 7.47 8.12
N MET A 21 6.63 7.23 7.79
CA MET A 21 5.96 7.82 6.63
C MET A 21 4.65 8.48 7.03
N ASP A 22 4.13 9.33 6.14
CA ASP A 22 2.80 9.93 6.24
C ASP A 22 2.57 10.76 7.51
N ILE A 23 3.64 11.43 8.01
CA ILE A 23 3.55 12.38 9.13
C ILE A 23 2.99 13.69 8.56
N ALA A 24 1.69 13.73 8.29
CA ALA A 24 1.07 14.93 7.74
C ALA A 24 -0.39 15.08 8.18
N THR A 25 -0.81 16.34 8.18
CA THR A 25 -2.22 16.72 8.32
C THR A 25 -2.58 17.65 7.18
N ASN A 26 -3.66 17.37 6.50
CA ASN A 26 -4.17 18.20 5.41
C ASN A 26 -5.41 18.96 5.86
N LYS A 27 -5.40 20.28 5.69
CA LYS A 27 -6.54 21.14 5.97
C LYS A 27 -7.34 21.34 4.68
N PHE A 28 -8.61 21.08 4.73
CA PHE A 28 -9.53 21.24 3.62
C PHE A 28 -10.53 22.35 3.93
N ASN A 29 -10.78 23.21 2.94
CA ASN A 29 -11.86 24.18 3.00
C ASN A 29 -13.07 23.58 2.29
N PRO A 30 -14.25 23.56 2.92
CA PRO A 30 -15.43 23.09 2.26
C PRO A 30 -15.80 24.03 1.11
N VAL A 31 -16.31 23.45 0.04
CA VAL A 31 -16.91 24.17 -1.08
C VAL A 31 -18.43 24.15 -0.96
N ASP A 32 -19.11 24.99 -1.75
CA ASP A 32 -20.56 25.01 -1.74
C ASP A 32 -21.14 23.63 -2.08
N GLY A 33 -22.06 23.16 -1.25
CA GLY A 33 -22.60 21.78 -1.34
C GLY A 33 -21.85 20.73 -0.52
N SER A 34 -20.75 21.05 0.15
CA SER A 34 -20.08 20.11 1.07
C SER A 34 -20.98 19.75 2.25
N PHE A 35 -20.98 18.46 2.62
CA PHE A 35 -21.81 17.96 3.71
C PHE A 35 -21.09 16.86 4.51
N SER A 36 -21.56 16.68 5.75
CA SER A 36 -21.16 15.58 6.62
C SER A 36 -22.37 14.69 6.86
N ALA A 37 -22.25 13.40 6.60
CA ALA A 37 -23.32 12.44 6.86
C ALA A 37 -22.98 11.60 8.10
N ARG A 38 -23.93 11.48 9.02
CA ARG A 38 -23.91 10.45 10.08
C ARG A 38 -24.98 9.42 9.75
N VAL A 39 -24.58 8.19 9.64
CA VAL A 39 -25.49 7.07 9.35
C VAL A 39 -25.59 6.19 10.60
N PRO A 40 -26.58 6.39 11.46
CA PRO A 40 -26.93 5.38 12.44
C PRO A 40 -27.87 4.38 11.74
N ASN A 41 -27.43 3.15 11.50
CA ASN A 41 -28.27 2.02 11.06
C ASN A 41 -29.36 2.36 10.04
N VAL A 42 -29.00 2.63 8.80
CA VAL A 42 -29.96 2.77 7.72
C VAL A 42 -29.91 1.54 6.83
N ASN A 43 -31.05 0.86 6.66
CA ASN A 43 -31.26 -0.18 5.66
C ASN A 43 -31.33 0.46 4.24
N ALA A 44 -30.24 1.04 3.79
CA ALA A 44 -30.12 1.51 2.41
C ALA A 44 -29.55 0.36 1.58
N SER A 45 -30.29 -0.11 0.58
CA SER A 45 -29.76 -1.11 -0.35
C SER A 45 -28.73 -0.47 -1.26
N ASP A 46 -27.69 -1.23 -1.61
CA ASP A 46 -26.61 -0.80 -2.53
C ASP A 46 -27.18 -0.27 -3.85
N THR A 47 -28.25 -0.90 -4.35
CA THR A 47 -28.95 -0.50 -5.58
C THR A 47 -29.55 0.89 -5.46
N ARG A 48 -30.12 1.26 -4.31
CA ARG A 48 -30.71 2.58 -4.09
C ARG A 48 -29.64 3.66 -4.08
N ILE A 49 -28.52 3.43 -3.43
CA ILE A 49 -27.38 4.36 -3.40
C ILE A 49 -26.79 4.50 -4.80
N ALA A 50 -26.58 3.40 -5.52
CA ALA A 50 -26.07 3.41 -6.89
C ALA A 50 -26.97 4.22 -7.84
N ASN A 51 -28.27 4.07 -7.75
CA ASN A 51 -29.23 4.84 -8.54
C ASN A 51 -29.19 6.34 -8.22
N GLN A 52 -28.98 6.70 -6.95
CA GLN A 52 -28.84 8.10 -6.54
C GLN A 52 -27.54 8.74 -7.05
N ILE A 53 -26.44 7.97 -7.07
CA ILE A 53 -25.17 8.42 -7.64
C ILE A 53 -25.32 8.65 -9.14
N ASN A 54 -25.92 7.70 -9.85
CA ASN A 54 -26.07 7.75 -11.31
C ASN A 54 -27.04 8.87 -11.77
N ALA A 55 -28.05 9.19 -10.96
CA ALA A 55 -29.00 10.26 -11.26
C ALA A 55 -28.49 11.66 -10.88
N ALA A 56 -27.38 11.76 -10.16
CA ALA A 56 -26.88 13.03 -9.66
C ALA A 56 -26.05 13.77 -10.74
N THR A 57 -26.58 14.91 -11.20
CA THR A 57 -25.87 15.78 -12.15
C THR A 57 -24.98 16.84 -11.50
N SER A 58 -25.04 16.98 -10.16
CA SER A 58 -24.22 17.89 -9.37
C SER A 58 -24.10 17.39 -7.93
N LEU A 59 -23.05 17.85 -7.23
CA LEU A 59 -22.83 17.54 -5.81
C LEU A 59 -24.01 17.96 -4.93
N LYS A 60 -24.64 19.10 -5.24
CA LYS A 60 -25.83 19.59 -4.53
C LYS A 60 -27.01 18.64 -4.71
N ARG A 61 -27.32 18.21 -5.94
CA ARG A 61 -28.41 17.23 -6.20
C ARG A 61 -28.12 15.89 -5.54
N PHE A 62 -26.87 15.45 -5.57
CA PHE A 62 -26.46 14.23 -4.86
C PHE A 62 -26.72 14.33 -3.36
N ARG A 63 -26.27 15.43 -2.73
CA ARG A 63 -26.56 15.70 -1.32
C ARG A 63 -28.05 15.67 -1.00
N ASP A 64 -28.86 16.39 -1.78
CA ASP A 64 -30.29 16.52 -1.54
C ASP A 64 -30.99 15.15 -1.72
N SER A 65 -30.53 14.33 -2.65
CA SER A 65 -31.00 12.95 -2.82
C SER A 65 -30.61 12.05 -1.64
N LEU A 66 -29.40 12.20 -1.12
CA LEU A 66 -28.94 11.46 0.06
C LEU A 66 -29.66 11.93 1.34
N ALA A 67 -30.00 13.20 1.46
CA ALA A 67 -30.76 13.73 2.60
C ALA A 67 -32.10 13.02 2.81
N ASN A 68 -32.74 12.59 1.73
CA ASN A 68 -33.98 11.81 1.78
C ASN A 68 -33.74 10.35 2.23
N THR A 69 -32.49 9.86 2.16
CA THR A 69 -32.14 8.49 2.55
C THR A 69 -31.52 8.44 3.93
N PHE A 70 -30.73 9.45 4.28
CA PHE A 70 -30.04 9.56 5.56
C PHE A 70 -30.66 10.69 6.37
N GLN A 71 -31.13 10.41 7.56
CA GLN A 71 -31.85 11.37 8.39
C GLN A 71 -31.01 12.54 8.93
N PHE A 72 -29.68 12.48 8.79
CA PHE A 72 -28.76 13.48 9.33
C PHE A 72 -27.66 13.85 8.32
N LEU A 73 -27.91 14.95 7.60
CA LEU A 73 -26.91 15.62 6.79
C LEU A 73 -26.68 17.01 7.35
N ASP A 74 -25.47 17.23 7.89
CA ASP A 74 -25.04 18.56 8.31
C ASP A 74 -24.29 19.25 7.16
N SER A 75 -24.61 20.50 6.88
CA SER A 75 -23.82 21.32 5.96
C SER A 75 -22.43 21.57 6.57
N LEU A 76 -21.41 21.32 5.79
CA LEU A 76 -20.03 21.54 6.20
C LEU A 76 -19.63 22.97 5.81
N SER A 77 -19.64 23.88 6.78
CA SER A 77 -19.32 25.30 6.57
C SER A 77 -17.94 25.69 7.12
N SER A 78 -17.34 24.84 7.96
CA SER A 78 -16.08 25.12 8.60
C SER A 78 -14.95 24.26 8.03
N PRO A 79 -13.72 24.78 7.95
CA PRO A 79 -12.55 23.99 7.56
C PRO A 79 -12.40 22.75 8.44
N PHE A 80 -11.98 21.65 7.84
CA PHE A 80 -11.71 20.40 8.54
C PHE A 80 -10.32 19.89 8.21
N THR A 81 -9.77 19.09 9.12
CA THR A 81 -8.44 18.52 8.98
C THR A 81 -8.53 17.01 8.90
N ILE A 82 -7.84 16.44 7.92
CA ILE A 82 -7.62 15.00 7.79
C ILE A 82 -6.18 14.73 8.19
N ALA A 83 -5.99 13.85 9.18
CA ALA A 83 -4.66 13.35 9.51
C ALA A 83 -4.36 12.12 8.65
N ASN A 84 -3.19 12.10 8.04
CA ASN A 84 -2.70 10.93 7.37
C ASN A 84 -2.39 9.83 8.40
N PRO A 85 -2.54 8.55 8.03
CA PRO A 85 -2.19 7.45 8.90
C PRO A 85 -0.67 7.33 8.98
N THR A 86 -0.06 8.00 9.96
CA THR A 86 1.38 7.86 10.20
C THR A 86 1.72 6.40 10.43
N ARG A 87 2.67 5.88 9.66
CA ARG A 87 3.12 4.50 9.76
C ARG A 87 4.63 4.41 9.94
N MET A 88 5.05 3.41 10.68
CA MET A 88 6.44 2.99 10.81
C MET A 88 6.62 1.64 10.13
N ILE A 89 7.63 1.55 9.29
CA ILE A 89 8.03 0.31 8.64
C ILE A 89 9.39 -0.08 9.20
N ILE A 90 9.48 -1.28 9.74
CA ILE A 90 10.72 -1.90 10.20
C ILE A 90 10.98 -3.07 9.28
N SER A 91 12.12 -3.07 8.61
CA SER A 91 12.54 -4.15 7.72
C SER A 91 13.86 -4.73 8.19
N VAL A 92 13.91 -6.04 8.29
CA VAL A 92 15.11 -6.81 8.65
C VAL A 92 15.34 -7.84 7.57
N ASP A 93 16.52 -7.81 6.98
CA ASP A 93 16.91 -8.73 5.92
C ASP A 93 18.17 -9.48 6.33
N ARG A 94 18.16 -10.78 6.18
CA ARG A 94 19.28 -11.66 6.52
C ARG A 94 19.71 -12.49 5.32
N ASN A 95 21.02 -12.51 5.09
CA ASN A 95 21.67 -13.43 4.17
C ASN A 95 21.88 -14.78 4.87
N LEU A 96 21.34 -15.85 4.31
CA LEU A 96 21.49 -17.23 4.82
C LEU A 96 22.61 -18.00 4.09
N GLY A 97 23.29 -17.35 3.15
CA GLY A 97 24.27 -18.00 2.28
C GLY A 97 23.65 -18.70 1.08
N ASN A 98 24.47 -19.16 0.14
CA ASN A 98 24.05 -19.90 -1.07
C ASN A 98 22.93 -19.22 -1.86
N HIS A 99 22.95 -17.88 -1.93
CA HIS A 99 21.92 -17.06 -2.60
C HIS A 99 20.54 -17.06 -1.93
N PHE A 100 20.42 -17.62 -0.72
CA PHE A 100 19.18 -17.57 0.05
C PHE A 100 19.16 -16.39 1.03
N TYR A 101 18.03 -15.73 1.10
CA TYR A 101 17.79 -14.59 1.99
C TYR A 101 16.41 -14.72 2.62
N ILE A 102 16.24 -14.10 3.76
CA ILE A 102 14.92 -13.94 4.40
C ILE A 102 14.72 -12.49 4.80
N ASN A 103 13.66 -11.89 4.34
CA ASN A 103 13.25 -10.55 4.75
C ASN A 103 12.03 -10.62 5.65
N GLY A 104 12.05 -9.88 6.76
CA GLY A 104 10.91 -9.63 7.63
C GLY A 104 10.59 -8.15 7.61
N GLU A 105 9.36 -7.78 7.32
CA GLU A 105 8.88 -6.41 7.32
C GLU A 105 7.65 -6.28 8.21
N LEU A 106 7.69 -5.32 9.13
CA LEU A 106 6.59 -4.99 10.02
C LEU A 106 6.14 -3.55 9.76
N SER A 107 4.91 -3.39 9.28
CA SER A 107 4.25 -2.10 9.10
C SER A 107 3.30 -1.84 10.27
N LEU A 108 3.60 -0.83 11.07
CA LEU A 108 2.82 -0.40 12.23
C LEU A 108 2.18 0.95 11.95
N ASN A 109 0.87 1.02 12.12
CA ASN A 109 0.12 2.25 11.97
C ASN A 109 -0.15 2.90 13.31
N PHE A 110 0.24 4.17 13.42
CA PHE A 110 -0.01 5.00 14.59
C PHE A 110 -1.29 5.79 14.38
N PHE A 111 -2.37 5.34 14.99
CA PHE A 111 -3.62 6.09 14.96
C PHE A 111 -3.55 7.28 15.91
N SER A 112 -3.84 8.47 15.40
CA SER A 112 -4.09 9.60 16.29
C SER A 112 -5.34 9.30 17.13
N THR A 113 -5.15 9.20 18.44
CA THR A 113 -6.24 9.04 19.42
C THR A 113 -6.97 10.34 19.72
N ARG A 114 -6.56 11.46 19.08
CA ARG A 114 -7.18 12.78 19.32
C ARG A 114 -8.66 12.75 18.94
N PRO A 115 -9.58 13.00 19.87
CA PRO A 115 -11.02 12.88 19.65
C PRO A 115 -11.61 13.90 18.68
N GLN A 116 -10.87 14.99 18.38
CA GLN A 116 -11.34 16.10 17.56
C GLN A 116 -11.25 15.87 16.04
N GLN A 117 -10.60 14.82 15.60
CA GLN A 117 -10.48 14.51 14.17
C GLN A 117 -11.64 13.63 13.72
N LYS A 118 -12.63 14.21 13.06
CA LYS A 118 -13.82 13.53 12.56
C LYS A 118 -13.52 12.52 11.44
N LEU A 119 -12.48 12.75 10.65
CA LEU A 119 -12.08 11.90 9.54
C LEU A 119 -10.70 11.28 9.82
N LYS A 120 -10.66 9.97 9.96
CA LYS A 120 -9.43 9.20 10.18
C LYS A 120 -9.31 8.17 9.08
N THR A 121 -8.23 8.24 8.33
CA THR A 121 -7.82 7.15 7.47
C THR A 121 -7.15 6.09 8.33
N ARG A 122 -7.59 4.84 8.22
CA ARG A 122 -6.99 3.73 8.96
C ARG A 122 -6.31 2.81 7.96
N GLU A 123 -5.06 2.52 8.22
CA GLU A 123 -4.34 1.44 7.56
C GLU A 123 -4.20 0.25 8.48
N ILE A 124 -4.04 -0.92 7.93
CA ILE A 124 -3.96 -2.17 8.69
C ILE A 124 -2.49 -2.44 9.01
N ASN A 125 -2.20 -2.87 10.24
CA ASN A 125 -0.88 -3.37 10.58
C ASN A 125 -0.61 -4.67 9.82
N LEU A 126 0.58 -4.77 9.25
CA LEU A 126 0.94 -5.85 8.35
C LEU A 126 2.33 -6.40 8.74
N LEU A 127 2.42 -7.70 8.87
CA LEU A 127 3.68 -8.43 8.94
C LEU A 127 3.88 -9.16 7.62
N THR A 128 5.02 -8.95 6.98
CA THR A 128 5.41 -9.65 5.77
C THR A 128 6.71 -10.42 6.02
N ILE A 129 6.75 -11.69 5.68
CA ILE A 129 7.97 -12.51 5.69
C ILE A 129 8.19 -12.99 4.28
N THR A 130 9.36 -12.69 3.71
CA THR A 130 9.69 -13.03 2.33
C THR A 130 10.99 -13.85 2.28
N PRO A 131 10.93 -15.18 2.34
CA PRO A 131 12.02 -15.98 1.88
C PRO A 131 12.25 -15.77 0.39
N ARG A 132 13.50 -15.64 0.00
CA ARG A 132 13.87 -15.47 -1.39
C ARG A 132 15.18 -16.18 -1.71
N TRP A 133 15.25 -16.65 -2.96
CA TRP A 133 16.45 -17.10 -3.59
C TRP A 133 16.80 -16.15 -4.74
N GLU A 134 18.02 -15.64 -4.76
CA GLU A 134 18.38 -14.59 -5.71
C GLU A 134 19.81 -14.74 -6.19
N THR A 135 19.98 -14.85 -7.51
CA THR A 135 21.24 -14.79 -8.24
C THR A 135 21.30 -13.48 -9.05
N ASN A 136 22.39 -13.27 -9.77
CA ASN A 136 22.56 -12.09 -10.62
C ASN A 136 21.44 -11.97 -11.68
N PHE A 137 20.98 -13.09 -12.24
CA PHE A 137 19.99 -13.09 -13.32
C PHE A 137 18.64 -13.62 -12.88
N TRP A 138 18.58 -14.65 -12.05
CA TRP A 138 17.36 -15.29 -11.59
C TRP A 138 17.03 -14.93 -10.14
N GLY A 139 15.77 -14.84 -9.83
CA GLY A 139 15.28 -14.70 -8.47
C GLY A 139 13.90 -15.33 -8.31
N ALA A 140 13.66 -15.90 -7.14
CA ALA A 140 12.36 -16.44 -6.71
C ALA A 140 12.03 -15.87 -5.33
N TYR A 141 10.81 -15.37 -5.16
CA TYR A 141 10.33 -14.68 -3.97
C TYR A 141 9.01 -15.27 -3.53
N LEU A 142 8.84 -15.51 -2.24
CA LEU A 142 7.60 -16.03 -1.65
C LEU A 142 7.15 -15.13 -0.50
N PRO A 143 6.51 -13.98 -0.76
CA PRO A 143 5.97 -13.11 0.27
C PRO A 143 4.78 -13.77 0.98
N ILE A 144 4.88 -13.90 2.30
CA ILE A 144 3.83 -14.37 3.20
C ILE A 144 3.43 -13.16 4.04
N GLN A 145 2.17 -12.75 3.95
CA GLN A 145 1.65 -11.55 4.60
C GLN A 145 0.55 -11.92 5.59
N TYR A 146 0.65 -11.36 6.79
CA TYR A 146 -0.34 -11.52 7.85
C TYR A 146 -0.76 -10.15 8.38
N ASN A 147 -2.04 -9.88 8.41
CA ASN A 147 -2.58 -8.61 8.88
C ASN A 147 -3.21 -8.70 10.28
N ALA A 148 -3.44 -7.54 10.90
CA ALA A 148 -4.08 -7.44 12.22
C ALA A 148 -5.55 -7.93 12.26
N GLN A 149 -6.17 -8.21 11.11
CA GLN A 149 -7.52 -8.77 11.01
C GLN A 149 -7.51 -10.32 10.96
N GLY A 150 -6.32 -10.94 11.09
CA GLY A 150 -6.18 -12.39 11.05
C GLY A 150 -6.18 -12.99 9.64
N GLN A 151 -6.00 -12.18 8.59
CA GLN A 151 -5.96 -12.65 7.21
C GLN A 151 -4.53 -12.97 6.80
N LEU A 152 -4.35 -14.10 6.16
CA LEU A 152 -3.08 -14.58 5.63
C LEU A 152 -3.13 -14.57 4.10
N TRP A 153 -2.12 -13.98 3.47
CA TRP A 153 -1.91 -14.01 2.03
C TRP A 153 -0.54 -14.57 1.70
N ILE A 154 -0.48 -15.36 0.66
CA ILE A 154 0.76 -15.93 0.14
C ILE A 154 0.88 -15.53 -1.31
N GLY A 155 1.87 -14.74 -1.64
CA GLY A 155 2.21 -14.32 -2.98
C GLY A 155 3.36 -15.13 -3.56
N GLY A 156 3.77 -14.76 -4.77
CA GLY A 156 4.95 -15.30 -5.41
C GLY A 156 5.46 -14.38 -6.49
N ALA A 157 6.77 -14.37 -6.71
CA ALA A 157 7.37 -13.67 -7.82
C ALA A 157 8.61 -14.38 -8.35
N VAL A 158 8.86 -14.17 -9.64
CA VAL A 158 10.06 -14.66 -10.32
C VAL A 158 10.72 -13.49 -11.04
N LYS A 159 12.02 -13.33 -10.84
CA LYS A 159 12.87 -12.37 -11.54
C LYS A 159 13.65 -13.09 -12.63
N MET A 160 13.76 -12.48 -13.79
CA MET A 160 14.58 -12.92 -14.91
C MET A 160 15.28 -11.69 -15.53
N GLY A 161 16.52 -11.48 -15.15
CA GLY A 161 17.28 -10.29 -15.53
C GLY A 161 16.57 -9.00 -15.11
N PRO A 162 16.19 -8.12 -16.05
CA PRO A 162 15.50 -6.86 -15.74
C PRO A 162 13.99 -7.03 -15.47
N LEU A 163 13.42 -8.19 -15.73
CA LEU A 163 12.00 -8.46 -15.59
C LEU A 163 11.70 -9.12 -14.25
N LEU A 164 10.67 -8.65 -13.57
CA LEU A 164 10.07 -9.30 -12.41
C LEU A 164 8.57 -9.48 -12.69
N PHE A 165 8.11 -10.70 -12.61
CA PHE A 165 6.69 -11.05 -12.68
C PHE A 165 6.25 -11.65 -11.35
N GLY A 166 5.10 -11.25 -10.86
CA GLY A 166 4.58 -11.79 -9.61
C GLY A 166 3.08 -11.67 -9.46
N PHE A 167 2.59 -12.30 -8.42
CA PHE A 167 1.20 -12.23 -7.98
C PHE A 167 1.16 -11.95 -6.47
N HIS A 168 0.18 -11.15 -6.06
CA HIS A 168 0.07 -10.70 -4.67
C HIS A 168 -0.49 -11.78 -3.74
N SER A 169 -1.40 -12.62 -4.23
CA SER A 169 -2.02 -13.68 -3.44
C SER A 169 -2.32 -14.91 -4.29
N LEU A 170 -2.21 -16.08 -3.71
CA LEU A 170 -2.64 -17.34 -4.35
C LEU A 170 -4.11 -17.29 -4.79
N ASP A 171 -4.93 -16.48 -4.13
CA ASP A 171 -6.32 -16.26 -4.54
C ASP A 171 -6.47 -15.62 -5.93
N ALA A 172 -5.38 -15.09 -6.50
CA ALA A 172 -5.37 -14.55 -7.86
C ALA A 172 -5.81 -15.59 -8.92
N TYR A 173 -5.62 -16.90 -8.68
CA TYR A 173 -6.10 -17.93 -9.59
C TYR A 173 -7.64 -17.94 -9.73
N LYS A 174 -8.37 -17.46 -8.73
CA LYS A 174 -9.83 -17.34 -8.75
C LYS A 174 -10.32 -16.40 -9.84
N ALA A 175 -9.48 -15.41 -10.25
CA ALA A 175 -9.80 -14.53 -11.37
C ALA A 175 -10.08 -15.28 -12.67
N PHE A 176 -9.45 -16.43 -12.86
CA PHE A 176 -9.62 -17.26 -14.04
C PHE A 176 -10.78 -18.25 -13.94
N LYS A 177 -11.26 -18.52 -12.71
CA LYS A 177 -12.28 -19.55 -12.47
C LYS A 177 -13.71 -19.06 -12.30
N THR A 178 -13.92 -17.84 -11.78
CA THR A 178 -15.26 -17.44 -11.34
C THR A 178 -15.59 -16.01 -11.78
N ARG A 179 -16.64 -15.87 -12.59
CA ARG A 179 -17.12 -14.55 -13.10
C ARG A 179 -17.79 -13.66 -12.04
N THR A 180 -18.09 -14.14 -10.84
CA THR A 180 -19.04 -13.50 -9.92
C THR A 180 -18.56 -13.31 -8.49
N GLN A 181 -17.38 -13.80 -8.11
CA GLN A 181 -16.85 -13.59 -6.76
C GLN A 181 -15.73 -12.56 -6.76
N SER A 182 -15.83 -11.59 -5.87
CA SER A 182 -14.69 -10.70 -5.55
C SER A 182 -13.54 -11.54 -4.99
N PHE A 183 -12.36 -11.41 -5.55
CA PHE A 183 -11.14 -12.04 -5.04
C PHE A 183 -10.14 -10.96 -4.64
N ASN A 184 -9.35 -11.25 -3.63
CA ASN A 184 -8.26 -10.40 -3.22
C ASN A 184 -6.96 -10.90 -3.83
N GLY A 185 -6.58 -10.34 -4.96
CA GLY A 185 -5.38 -10.76 -5.67
C GLY A 185 -5.10 -9.85 -6.87
N GLY A 186 -3.85 -9.83 -7.27
CA GLY A 186 -3.40 -9.07 -8.43
C GLY A 186 -2.11 -9.66 -8.98
N PHE A 187 -1.86 -9.41 -10.25
CA PHE A 187 -0.60 -9.70 -10.91
C PHE A 187 0.15 -8.38 -11.12
N TYR A 188 1.47 -8.44 -11.10
CA TYR A 188 2.31 -7.30 -11.43
C TYR A 188 3.49 -7.72 -12.29
N LEU A 189 3.90 -6.79 -13.15
CA LEU A 189 5.08 -6.90 -13.98
C LEU A 189 5.94 -5.65 -13.72
N VAL A 190 7.19 -5.86 -13.35
CA VAL A 190 8.15 -4.78 -13.13
C VAL A 190 9.28 -4.91 -14.14
N LEU A 191 9.58 -3.84 -14.84
CA LEU A 191 10.75 -3.71 -15.71
C LEU A 191 11.76 -2.79 -15.03
N ASN A 192 12.92 -3.33 -14.68
CA ASN A 192 13.99 -2.58 -14.04
C ASN A 192 15.09 -2.30 -15.05
N ILE A 193 15.12 -1.08 -15.59
CA ILE A 193 16.09 -0.66 -16.58
C ILE A 193 17.14 0.22 -15.89
N HIS A 194 18.41 -0.17 -16.02
CA HIS A 194 19.53 0.65 -15.58
C HIS A 194 20.20 1.26 -16.83
N PRO A 195 19.76 2.44 -17.29
CA PRO A 195 20.19 3.00 -18.57
C PRO A 195 21.66 3.43 -18.61
N PHE A 196 22.32 3.56 -17.45
CA PHE A 196 23.68 4.04 -17.34
C PHE A 196 24.54 3.08 -16.50
N ALA A 197 24.92 1.95 -17.10
CA ALA A 197 26.07 1.17 -16.62
C ALA A 197 27.38 1.87 -17.05
N GLY A 198 27.53 3.16 -16.74
CA GLY A 198 28.79 3.86 -16.87
C GLY A 198 29.76 3.38 -15.79
N LYS A 199 31.02 3.14 -16.15
CA LYS A 199 32.09 2.99 -15.17
C LYS A 199 32.09 4.25 -14.30
N ILE A 200 31.59 4.14 -13.06
CA ILE A 200 31.78 5.19 -12.07
C ILE A 200 33.29 5.19 -11.81
N LYS A 201 34.00 6.22 -12.29
CA LYS A 201 35.36 6.48 -11.84
C LYS A 201 35.25 6.69 -10.32
N GLU A 202 35.99 5.90 -9.55
CA GLU A 202 36.15 6.15 -8.14
C GLU A 202 36.46 7.64 -7.94
N ALA A 203 35.63 8.33 -7.17
CA ALA A 203 35.98 9.66 -6.72
C ALA A 203 37.13 9.49 -5.74
N GLU A 204 38.36 9.68 -6.22
CA GLU A 204 39.54 9.79 -5.36
C GLU A 204 39.30 11.00 -4.47
N CYS A 205 39.04 10.77 -3.18
CA CYS A 205 39.13 11.82 -2.21
C CYS A 205 40.58 12.31 -2.17
N PRO A 206 40.85 13.61 -2.38
CA PRO A 206 42.21 14.12 -2.25
C PRO A 206 42.72 13.83 -0.83
N PRO A 207 43.98 13.37 -0.68
CA PRO A 207 44.57 13.18 0.63
C PRO A 207 44.63 14.53 1.37
N PHE A 208 44.16 14.54 2.63
CA PHE A 208 44.31 15.67 3.53
C PHE A 208 45.77 15.79 4.01
#